data_77ac1ea034c0616102a4818383ae13a1
#
_entry.id   77ac1ea034c0616102a4818383ae13a1
#
_cell.length_a   1.000
_cell.length_b   1.000
_cell.length_c   1.000
_cell.angle_alpha   90.00
_cell.angle_beta   90.00
_cell.angle_gamma   90.00
#
_symmetry.space_group_name_H-M   'P 1'
#
loop_
_entity.id
_entity.type
_entity.pdbx_description
1 polymer ?
#
loop_
_entity_poly.entity_id
_entity_poly.type
_entity_poly.pdbx_seq_one_letter_code
_entity_poly.pdbx_strand_id
1 'polypeptide(L)'
;MMLAFSACGTFLIHSGFQSAREKDIQNGYNNVSVVCINLVQNVKRTINLVYRDTGYEKQKNVVVRQAAQSVSIRNSGEEVQFAIWSDEKTRIYSTSGFKESGVSICRDDLEEGQEGYKIVKQNGRYILYTGTSFRVLERVYYVETFSDITRDYENRNTQLRMFRVIMIIVMIVCLMLMAILNNMIVVPIRRLS
;
A
#
# COMPACT_ATOMS: atom_id res chain seq x y z
N MET A 1 15.62 33.14 -4.64
CA MET A 1 14.70 32.91 -3.53
C MET A 1 13.46 32.09 -3.93
N MET A 2 12.68 32.43 -4.97
CA MET A 2 11.49 31.67 -5.40
C MET A 2 11.77 30.25 -5.83
N LEU A 3 12.87 29.98 -6.58
CA LEU A 3 13.26 28.62 -6.97
C LEU A 3 13.56 27.75 -5.76
N ALA A 4 14.21 28.28 -4.73
CA ALA A 4 14.48 27.55 -3.50
C ALA A 4 13.20 27.21 -2.73
N PHE A 5 12.23 28.14 -2.68
CA PHE A 5 10.93 27.92 -2.04
C PHE A 5 10.10 26.87 -2.81
N SER A 6 10.11 26.92 -4.14
CA SER A 6 9.46 25.92 -4.98
C SER A 6 10.07 24.53 -4.80
N ALA A 7 11.40 24.45 -4.77
CA ALA A 7 12.10 23.18 -4.54
C ALA A 7 11.81 22.61 -3.15
N CYS A 8 11.82 23.46 -2.11
CA CYS A 8 11.51 23.05 -0.74
C CYS A 8 10.06 22.54 -0.62
N GLY A 9 9.09 23.25 -1.19
CA GLY A 9 7.69 22.84 -1.15
C GLY A 9 7.41 21.53 -1.89
N THR A 10 8.00 21.35 -3.09
CA THR A 10 7.88 20.07 -3.81
C THR A 10 8.56 18.93 -3.07
N PHE A 11 9.70 19.18 -2.43
CA PHE A 11 10.40 18.22 -1.60
C PHE A 11 9.56 17.78 -0.40
N LEU A 12 8.93 18.72 0.32
CA LEU A 12 8.08 18.42 1.47
C LEU A 12 6.85 17.57 1.08
N ILE A 13 6.20 17.90 -0.04
CA ILE A 13 5.07 17.11 -0.55
C ILE A 13 5.51 15.71 -0.95
N HIS A 14 6.67 15.60 -1.60
CA HIS A 14 7.24 14.31 -1.99
C HIS A 14 7.63 13.47 -0.78
N SER A 15 8.29 14.06 0.22
CA SER A 15 8.67 13.39 1.46
C SER A 15 7.44 12.93 2.25
N GLY A 16 6.41 13.77 2.38
CA GLY A 16 5.14 13.40 3.01
C GLY A 16 4.46 12.22 2.31
N PHE A 17 4.48 12.20 0.98
CA PHE A 17 3.94 11.06 0.21
C PHE A 17 4.76 9.78 0.41
N GLN A 18 6.09 9.87 0.44
CA GLN A 18 6.96 8.72 0.72
C GLN A 18 6.65 8.12 2.10
N SER A 19 6.53 8.97 3.11
CA SER A 19 6.18 8.54 4.47
C SER A 19 4.79 7.89 4.53
N ALA A 20 3.79 8.44 3.84
CA ALA A 20 2.46 7.84 3.77
C ALA A 20 2.51 6.45 3.09
N ARG A 21 3.23 6.36 1.97
CA ARG A 21 3.41 5.09 1.25
C ARG A 21 4.13 4.03 2.09
N GLU A 22 5.16 4.40 2.82
CA GLU A 22 5.86 3.47 3.73
C GLU A 22 4.94 2.98 4.84
N LYS A 23 4.10 3.86 5.37
CA LYS A 23 3.08 3.50 6.35
C LYS A 23 2.05 2.51 5.77
N ASP A 24 1.61 2.71 4.54
CA ASP A 24 0.68 1.78 3.87
C ASP A 24 1.31 0.41 3.67
N ILE A 25 2.57 0.36 3.24
CA ILE A 25 3.32 -0.89 3.10
C ILE A 25 3.46 -1.59 4.47
N GLN A 26 3.82 -0.85 5.52
CA GLN A 26 3.93 -1.40 6.87
C GLN A 26 2.58 -1.92 7.40
N ASN A 27 1.50 -1.20 7.15
CA ASN A 27 0.14 -1.66 7.47
C ASN A 27 -0.20 -2.94 6.69
N GLY A 28 0.20 -3.02 5.42
CA GLY A 28 0.06 -4.22 4.61
C GLY A 28 0.79 -5.43 5.23
N TYR A 29 2.04 -5.27 5.64
CA TYR A 29 2.79 -6.32 6.32
C TYR A 29 2.17 -6.72 7.65
N ASN A 30 1.71 -5.76 8.45
CA ASN A 30 0.98 -6.06 9.68
C ASN A 30 -0.28 -6.89 9.40
N ASN A 31 -1.04 -6.54 8.37
CA ASN A 31 -2.24 -7.27 7.98
C ASN A 31 -1.91 -8.72 7.58
N VAL A 32 -0.89 -8.92 6.75
CA VAL A 32 -0.42 -10.26 6.34
C VAL A 32 0.01 -11.07 7.56
N SER A 33 0.80 -10.47 8.44
CA SER A 33 1.28 -11.15 9.67
C SER A 33 0.12 -11.59 10.56
N VAL A 34 -0.88 -10.72 10.77
CA VAL A 34 -2.08 -11.04 11.56
C VAL A 34 -2.89 -12.15 10.90
N VAL A 35 -3.05 -12.13 9.56
CA VAL A 35 -3.69 -13.23 8.81
C VAL A 35 -2.94 -14.54 9.04
N CYS A 36 -1.63 -14.55 8.92
CA CYS A 36 -0.81 -15.76 9.12
C CYS A 36 -0.92 -16.31 10.54
N ILE A 37 -0.85 -15.46 11.56
CA ILE A 37 -0.97 -15.88 12.97
C ILE A 37 -2.34 -16.54 13.21
N ASN A 38 -3.42 -15.90 12.76
CA ASN A 38 -4.77 -16.44 12.91
C ASN A 38 -4.96 -17.75 12.13
N LEU A 39 -4.42 -17.83 10.92
CA LEU A 39 -4.43 -19.05 10.12
C LEU A 39 -3.74 -20.20 10.84
N VAL A 40 -2.51 -19.99 11.33
CA VAL A 40 -1.75 -21.01 12.04
C VAL A 40 -2.52 -21.50 13.29
N GLN A 41 -3.11 -20.57 14.05
CA GLN A 41 -3.91 -20.92 15.22
C GLN A 41 -5.17 -21.72 14.85
N ASN A 42 -5.88 -21.30 13.79
CA ASN A 42 -7.08 -21.99 13.34
C ASN A 42 -6.76 -23.36 12.73
N VAL A 43 -5.66 -23.47 11.98
CA VAL A 43 -5.19 -24.78 11.48
C VAL A 43 -4.89 -25.73 12.64
N LYS A 44 -4.18 -25.28 13.67
CA LYS A 44 -3.91 -26.09 14.87
C LYS A 44 -5.20 -26.57 15.56
N ARG A 45 -6.21 -25.70 15.66
CA ARG A 45 -7.53 -26.06 16.21
C ARG A 45 -8.25 -27.08 15.33
N THR A 46 -8.27 -26.85 14.01
CA THR A 46 -8.93 -27.73 13.03
C THR A 46 -8.29 -29.11 13.00
N ILE A 47 -6.96 -29.20 13.08
CA ILE A 47 -6.22 -30.46 13.14
C ILE A 47 -6.65 -31.27 14.34
N ASN A 48 -6.72 -30.68 15.52
CA ASN A 48 -7.12 -31.39 16.74
C ASN A 48 -8.54 -31.98 16.65
N LEU A 49 -9.39 -31.44 15.76
CA LEU A 49 -10.75 -31.96 15.53
C LEU A 49 -10.78 -33.06 14.45
N VAL A 50 -9.88 -33.03 13.47
CA VAL A 50 -9.91 -33.89 12.28
C VAL A 50 -8.94 -35.08 12.39
N TYR A 51 -7.98 -35.06 13.31
CA TYR A 51 -6.82 -35.96 13.37
C TYR A 51 -7.11 -37.42 13.76
N ARG A 52 -8.37 -37.85 13.71
CA ARG A 52 -8.71 -39.25 14.01
C ARG A 52 -8.70 -40.20 12.82
N ASP A 53 -8.43 -39.71 11.59
CA ASP A 53 -8.58 -40.56 10.38
C ASP A 53 -7.35 -40.52 9.46
N THR A 54 -6.95 -41.69 9.01
CA THR A 54 -5.81 -41.98 8.14
C THR A 54 -6.02 -41.44 6.72
N GLY A 55 -5.46 -40.28 6.40
CA GLY A 55 -5.56 -39.68 5.08
C GLY A 55 -5.01 -38.25 4.99
N TYR A 56 -4.25 -37.89 5.99
CA TYR A 56 -3.80 -36.53 6.29
C TYR A 56 -3.09 -35.78 5.18
N GLU A 57 -2.20 -36.44 4.42
CA GLU A 57 -1.43 -35.77 3.36
C GLU A 57 -2.32 -35.16 2.25
N LYS A 58 -3.38 -35.89 1.87
CA LYS A 58 -4.33 -35.40 0.85
C LYS A 58 -5.27 -34.31 1.35
N GLN A 59 -5.37 -34.14 2.67
CA GLN A 59 -6.33 -33.21 3.30
C GLN A 59 -5.70 -31.90 3.79
N LYS A 60 -4.35 -31.75 3.75
CA LYS A 60 -3.66 -30.55 4.24
C LYS A 60 -4.23 -29.26 3.68
N ASN A 61 -4.43 -29.21 2.36
CA ASN A 61 -5.01 -28.03 1.71
C ASN A 61 -6.49 -27.79 2.10
N VAL A 62 -7.23 -28.85 2.39
CA VAL A 62 -8.64 -28.75 2.86
C VAL A 62 -8.67 -28.15 4.26
N VAL A 63 -7.80 -28.60 5.15
CA VAL A 63 -7.66 -28.06 6.51
C VAL A 63 -7.31 -26.57 6.49
N VAL A 64 -6.34 -26.18 5.66
CA VAL A 64 -5.95 -24.77 5.52
C VAL A 64 -7.11 -23.96 4.94
N ARG A 65 -7.86 -24.47 3.96
CA ARG A 65 -9.04 -23.81 3.41
C ARG A 65 -10.12 -23.60 4.48
N GLN A 66 -10.44 -24.61 5.27
CA GLN A 66 -11.43 -24.51 6.35
C GLN A 66 -10.99 -23.52 7.43
N ALA A 67 -9.72 -23.57 7.82
CA ALA A 67 -9.14 -22.62 8.75
C ALA A 67 -9.23 -21.18 8.24
N ALA A 68 -8.97 -20.97 6.94
CA ALA A 68 -9.04 -19.66 6.29
C ALA A 68 -10.46 -19.08 6.26
N GLN A 69 -11.48 -19.92 6.07
CA GLN A 69 -12.88 -19.50 6.09
C GLN A 69 -13.32 -18.90 7.43
N SER A 70 -12.67 -19.31 8.52
CA SER A 70 -12.95 -18.78 9.86
C SER A 70 -12.13 -17.54 10.22
N VAL A 71 -11.19 -17.10 9.34
CA VAL A 71 -10.40 -15.89 9.54
C VAL A 71 -11.19 -14.68 9.04
N SER A 72 -11.61 -13.83 9.96
CA SER A 72 -12.15 -12.50 9.66
C SER A 72 -11.34 -11.47 10.44
N ILE A 73 -10.65 -10.61 9.73
CA ILE A 73 -9.78 -9.59 10.31
C ILE A 73 -10.26 -8.24 9.81
N ARG A 74 -10.40 -7.29 10.73
CA ARG A 74 -10.74 -5.91 10.41
C ARG A 74 -9.58 -5.00 10.78
N ASN A 75 -9.20 -4.15 9.84
CA ASN A 75 -8.24 -3.09 10.06
C ASN A 75 -8.88 -1.75 9.69
N SER A 76 -8.85 -0.78 10.61
CA SER A 76 -9.46 0.55 10.42
C SER A 76 -10.94 0.52 10.01
N GLY A 77 -11.68 -0.51 10.46
CA GLY A 77 -13.12 -0.68 10.17
C GLY A 77 -13.41 -1.48 8.89
N GLU A 78 -12.43 -1.72 8.04
CA GLU A 78 -12.57 -2.51 6.82
C GLU A 78 -12.08 -3.95 7.01
N GLU A 79 -12.71 -4.89 6.32
CA GLU A 79 -12.31 -6.29 6.33
C GLU A 79 -11.06 -6.48 5.45
N VAL A 80 -10.02 -7.10 6.03
CA VAL A 80 -8.79 -7.40 5.30
C VAL A 80 -9.08 -8.46 4.25
N GLN A 81 -8.84 -8.13 2.99
CA GLN A 81 -8.99 -9.04 1.87
C GLN A 81 -7.69 -9.79 1.64
N PHE A 82 -7.75 -11.12 1.56
CA PHE A 82 -6.57 -11.96 1.39
C PHE A 82 -6.84 -13.19 0.53
N ALA A 83 -5.76 -13.77 0.02
CA ALA A 83 -5.76 -15.06 -0.65
C ALA A 83 -4.58 -15.92 -0.18
N ILE A 84 -4.74 -17.23 -0.32
CA ILE A 84 -3.76 -18.24 0.11
C ILE A 84 -3.44 -19.16 -1.06
N TRP A 85 -2.16 -19.41 -1.24
CA TRP A 85 -1.63 -20.36 -2.23
C TRP A 85 -0.85 -21.47 -1.54
N SER A 86 -0.83 -22.66 -2.18
CA SER A 86 -0.01 -23.77 -1.76
C SER A 86 1.46 -23.57 -2.17
N ASP A 87 2.31 -24.49 -1.73
CA ASP A 87 3.69 -24.67 -2.20
C ASP A 87 3.78 -24.86 -3.72
N GLU A 88 2.80 -25.51 -4.33
CA GLU A 88 2.65 -25.65 -5.80
C GLU A 88 2.11 -24.37 -6.48
N LYS A 89 1.99 -23.28 -5.73
CA LYS A 89 1.46 -21.99 -6.19
C LYS A 89 0.03 -22.05 -6.76
N THR A 90 -0.74 -23.05 -6.31
CA THR A 90 -2.17 -23.15 -6.60
C THR A 90 -2.98 -22.42 -5.53
N ARG A 91 -4.02 -21.68 -5.94
CA ARG A 91 -4.87 -20.94 -5.01
C ARG A 91 -5.77 -21.90 -4.23
N ILE A 92 -5.64 -21.88 -2.90
CA ILE A 92 -6.43 -22.71 -1.97
C ILE A 92 -7.68 -21.96 -1.55
N TYR A 93 -7.55 -20.67 -1.23
CA TYR A 93 -8.62 -19.83 -0.71
C TYR A 93 -8.44 -18.38 -1.11
N SER A 94 -9.53 -17.64 -1.23
CA SER A 94 -9.55 -16.19 -1.30
C SER A 94 -10.84 -15.65 -0.69
N THR A 95 -10.75 -14.50 -0.04
CA THR A 95 -11.92 -13.72 0.38
C THR A 95 -12.67 -13.20 -0.84
N SER A 96 -13.97 -12.91 -0.70
CA SER A 96 -14.81 -12.48 -1.81
C SER A 96 -14.40 -11.14 -2.43
N GLY A 97 -13.79 -10.28 -1.64
CA GLY A 97 -13.30 -8.96 -2.08
C GLY A 97 -11.88 -8.97 -2.65
N PHE A 98 -11.15 -10.08 -2.53
CA PHE A 98 -9.79 -10.18 -3.07
C PHE A 98 -9.81 -10.15 -4.60
N LYS A 99 -9.17 -9.14 -5.17
CA LYS A 99 -9.03 -9.01 -6.63
C LYS A 99 -7.65 -9.49 -7.04
N GLU A 100 -7.63 -10.59 -7.79
CA GLU A 100 -6.39 -11.09 -8.38
C GLU A 100 -5.91 -10.11 -9.45
N SER A 101 -4.72 -9.55 -9.27
CA SER A 101 -4.01 -8.95 -10.39
C SER A 101 -3.30 -10.07 -11.13
N GLY A 102 -3.14 -9.96 -12.46
CA GLY A 102 -2.33 -10.93 -13.22
C GLY A 102 -0.86 -11.01 -12.77
N VAL A 103 -0.48 -10.20 -11.78
CA VAL A 103 0.86 -10.10 -11.20
C VAL A 103 0.74 -10.37 -9.70
N SER A 104 0.94 -11.62 -9.30
CA SER A 104 0.96 -12.03 -7.89
C SER A 104 2.40 -12.07 -7.37
N ILE A 105 2.66 -11.47 -6.23
CA ILE A 105 3.95 -11.54 -5.53
C ILE A 105 4.21 -12.97 -5.05
N CYS A 106 3.16 -13.64 -4.58
CA CYS A 106 3.28 -14.96 -3.97
C CYS A 106 3.57 -16.05 -4.98
N ARG A 107 3.27 -15.84 -6.27
CA ARG A 107 3.51 -16.86 -7.29
C ARG A 107 4.97 -16.93 -7.75
N ASP A 108 5.60 -15.79 -7.93
CA ASP A 108 6.81 -15.70 -8.72
C ASP A 108 8.02 -15.19 -7.94
N ASP A 109 7.80 -14.32 -6.95
CA ASP A 109 8.87 -13.50 -6.38
C ASP A 109 9.19 -13.76 -4.89
N LEU A 110 8.41 -14.60 -4.16
CA LEU A 110 8.64 -14.86 -2.74
C LEU A 110 9.32 -16.19 -2.48
N GLU A 111 10.45 -16.14 -1.81
CA GLU A 111 11.08 -17.31 -1.18
C GLU A 111 10.46 -17.57 0.21
N GLU A 112 10.75 -18.73 0.78
CA GLU A 112 10.24 -19.10 2.11
C GLU A 112 10.73 -18.12 3.18
N GLY A 113 9.80 -17.58 3.97
CA GLY A 113 10.08 -16.64 5.06
C GLY A 113 10.31 -15.19 4.62
N GLN A 114 10.20 -14.89 3.32
CA GLN A 114 10.30 -13.53 2.82
C GLN A 114 8.96 -12.80 2.88
N GLU A 115 9.04 -11.48 3.10
CA GLU A 115 7.95 -10.55 2.93
C GLU A 115 8.19 -9.73 1.66
N GLY A 116 7.13 -9.48 0.91
CA GLY A 116 7.20 -8.69 -0.31
C GLY A 116 5.97 -7.81 -0.49
N TYR A 117 6.12 -6.75 -1.28
CA TYR A 117 5.00 -5.93 -1.69
C TYR A 117 5.10 -5.56 -3.17
N LYS A 118 3.95 -5.25 -3.76
CA LYS A 118 3.85 -4.74 -5.13
C LYS A 118 2.72 -3.74 -5.24
N ILE A 119 2.97 -2.63 -5.90
CA ILE A 119 1.96 -1.62 -6.19
C ILE A 119 1.63 -1.71 -7.68
N VAL A 120 0.38 -1.98 -7.99
CA VAL A 120 -0.12 -2.13 -9.35
C VAL A 120 -1.19 -1.09 -9.64
N LYS A 121 -1.11 -0.45 -10.81
CA LYS A 121 -2.19 0.41 -11.30
C LYS A 121 -3.15 -0.43 -12.14
N GLN A 122 -4.37 -0.61 -11.66
CA GLN A 122 -5.41 -1.38 -12.33
C GLN A 122 -6.71 -0.57 -12.43
N ASN A 123 -7.24 -0.40 -13.63
CA ASN A 123 -8.47 0.37 -13.87
C ASN A 123 -8.47 1.77 -13.23
N GLY A 124 -7.33 2.47 -13.29
CA GLY A 124 -7.16 3.81 -12.71
C GLY A 124 -6.90 3.83 -11.19
N ARG A 125 -6.98 2.70 -10.50
CA ARG A 125 -6.73 2.57 -9.06
C ARG A 125 -5.31 2.07 -8.79
N TYR A 126 -4.77 2.49 -7.66
CA TYR A 126 -3.48 2.02 -7.15
C TYR A 126 -3.74 0.99 -6.04
N ILE A 127 -3.32 -0.23 -6.31
CA ILE A 127 -3.54 -1.37 -5.41
C ILE A 127 -2.20 -1.81 -4.86
N LEU A 128 -2.13 -1.90 -3.55
CA LEU A 128 -1.00 -2.48 -2.83
C LEU A 128 -1.31 -3.95 -2.53
N TYR A 129 -0.47 -4.82 -3.04
CA TYR A 129 -0.41 -6.23 -2.64
C TYR A 129 0.77 -6.40 -1.69
N THR A 130 0.53 -7.04 -0.56
CA THR A 130 1.60 -7.45 0.37
C THR A 130 1.48 -8.93 0.61
N GLY A 131 2.60 -9.63 0.59
CA GLY A 131 2.63 -11.07 0.70
C GLY A 131 3.74 -11.55 1.63
N THR A 132 3.52 -12.72 2.22
CA THR A 132 4.54 -13.46 2.96
C THR A 132 4.27 -14.96 2.86
N SER A 133 5.25 -15.76 3.26
CA SER A 133 5.08 -17.20 3.39
C SER A 133 5.06 -17.61 4.86
N PHE A 134 4.36 -18.70 5.14
CA PHE A 134 4.35 -19.32 6.45
C PHE A 134 4.37 -20.85 6.32
N ARG A 135 4.98 -21.51 7.29
CA ARG A 135 5.04 -22.97 7.32
C ARG A 135 4.04 -23.53 8.32
N VAL A 136 3.18 -24.42 7.85
CA VAL A 136 2.24 -25.19 8.67
C VAL A 136 2.04 -26.58 8.07
N LEU A 137 1.84 -27.60 8.91
CA LEU A 137 1.67 -28.99 8.45
C LEU A 137 2.85 -29.49 7.57
N GLU A 138 4.06 -29.04 7.86
CA GLU A 138 5.28 -29.36 7.11
C GLU A 138 5.27 -28.89 5.63
N ARG A 139 4.34 -28.00 5.27
CA ARG A 139 4.26 -27.35 3.96
C ARG A 139 4.36 -25.85 4.08
N VAL A 140 4.87 -25.24 3.02
CA VAL A 140 4.93 -23.78 2.88
C VAL A 140 3.66 -23.29 2.19
N TYR A 141 3.04 -22.29 2.76
CA TYR A 141 1.88 -21.59 2.19
C TYR A 141 2.21 -20.13 2.04
N TYR A 142 1.64 -19.51 1.03
CA TYR A 142 1.82 -18.10 0.73
C TYR A 142 0.50 -17.38 0.98
N VAL A 143 0.57 -16.23 1.67
CA VAL A 143 -0.57 -15.35 1.90
C VAL A 143 -0.30 -14.02 1.23
N GLU A 144 -1.28 -13.51 0.53
CA GLU A 144 -1.25 -12.18 -0.07
C GLU A 144 -2.47 -11.39 0.39
N THR A 145 -2.26 -10.16 0.81
CA THR A 145 -3.34 -9.22 1.13
C THR A 145 -3.43 -8.14 0.07
N PHE A 146 -4.58 -7.52 0.00
CA PHE A 146 -4.97 -6.52 -0.98
C PHE A 146 -5.45 -5.26 -0.25
N SER A 147 -4.92 -4.09 -0.64
CA SER A 147 -5.34 -2.80 -0.12
C SER A 147 -5.42 -1.77 -1.23
N ASP A 148 -6.52 -0.99 -1.29
CA ASP A 148 -6.67 0.11 -2.24
C ASP A 148 -6.03 1.38 -1.64
N ILE A 149 -4.92 1.83 -2.22
CA ILE A 149 -4.16 3.01 -1.82
C ILE A 149 -4.34 4.19 -2.80
N THR A 150 -5.38 4.15 -3.62
CA THR A 150 -5.67 5.17 -4.63
C THR A 150 -5.81 6.54 -4.01
N ARG A 151 -6.46 6.62 -2.86
CA ARG A 151 -6.69 7.88 -2.13
C ARG A 151 -5.40 8.64 -1.82
N ASP A 152 -4.32 7.93 -1.45
CA ASP A 152 -3.05 8.56 -1.09
C ASP A 152 -2.35 9.12 -2.32
N TYR A 153 -2.45 8.42 -3.46
CA TYR A 153 -1.96 8.91 -4.75
C TYR A 153 -2.76 10.11 -5.25
N GLU A 154 -4.07 10.11 -5.12
CA GLU A 154 -4.94 11.23 -5.49
C GLU A 154 -4.69 12.44 -4.61
N ASN A 155 -4.57 12.25 -3.30
CA ASN A 155 -4.23 13.30 -2.35
C ASN A 155 -2.91 13.98 -2.71
N ARG A 156 -1.87 13.20 -3.02
CA ARG A 156 -0.59 13.74 -3.48
C ARG A 156 -0.75 14.61 -4.72
N ASN A 157 -1.46 14.10 -5.73
CA ASN A 157 -1.64 14.82 -6.99
C ASN A 157 -2.42 16.13 -6.78
N THR A 158 -3.43 16.11 -5.91
CA THR A 158 -4.21 17.28 -5.52
C THR A 158 -3.34 18.29 -4.80
N GLN A 159 -2.53 17.87 -3.82
CA GLN A 159 -1.60 18.75 -3.10
C GLN A 159 -0.58 19.39 -4.05
N LEU A 160 0.00 18.63 -4.99
CA LEU A 160 0.92 19.16 -5.99
C LEU A 160 0.24 20.17 -6.92
N ARG A 161 -1.02 19.93 -7.29
CA ARG A 161 -1.79 20.87 -8.12
C ARG A 161 -2.08 22.17 -7.37
N MET A 162 -2.55 22.07 -6.13
CA MET A 162 -2.81 23.26 -5.29
C MET A 162 -1.53 24.05 -5.04
N PHE A 163 -0.42 23.38 -4.75
CA PHE A 163 0.87 24.03 -4.55
C PHE A 163 1.32 24.81 -5.80
N ARG A 164 1.19 24.24 -7.00
CA ARG A 164 1.49 24.96 -8.26
C ARG A 164 0.64 26.20 -8.42
N VAL A 165 -0.66 26.13 -8.15
CA VAL A 165 -1.56 27.30 -8.23
C VAL A 165 -1.13 28.39 -7.26
N ILE A 166 -0.84 28.05 -6.02
CA ILE A 166 -0.36 29.00 -5.01
C ILE A 166 0.94 29.66 -5.47
N MET A 167 1.88 28.89 -6.01
CA MET A 167 3.16 29.43 -6.52
C MET A 167 2.97 30.42 -7.66
N ILE A 168 2.02 30.17 -8.57
CA ILE A 168 1.69 31.11 -9.65
C ILE A 168 1.12 32.42 -9.09
N ILE A 169 0.20 32.34 -8.12
CA ILE A 169 -0.39 33.53 -7.46
C ILE A 169 0.72 34.36 -6.77
N VAL A 170 1.59 33.71 -5.98
CA VAL A 170 2.72 34.37 -5.31
C VAL A 170 3.63 35.06 -6.31
N MET A 171 3.93 34.40 -7.43
CA MET A 171 4.75 34.99 -8.49
C MET A 171 4.13 36.26 -9.08
N ILE A 172 2.82 36.24 -9.36
CA ILE A 172 2.08 37.41 -9.88
C ILE A 172 2.13 38.57 -8.87
N VAL A 173 1.87 38.28 -7.59
CA VAL A 173 1.93 39.30 -6.52
C VAL A 173 3.33 39.90 -6.40
N CYS A 174 4.38 39.09 -6.43
CA CYS A 174 5.77 39.59 -6.41
C CYS A 174 6.08 40.50 -7.61
N LEU A 175 5.62 40.12 -8.82
CA LEU A 175 5.82 40.96 -10.01
C LEU A 175 5.08 42.29 -9.90
N MET A 176 3.85 42.30 -9.39
CA MET A 176 3.09 43.55 -9.13
C MET A 176 3.82 44.44 -8.11
N LEU A 177 4.30 43.87 -6.99
CA LEU A 177 5.05 44.63 -6.00
C LEU A 177 6.34 45.21 -6.57
N MET A 178 7.09 44.44 -7.39
CA MET A 178 8.27 44.93 -8.07
C MET A 178 7.94 46.09 -9.02
N ALA A 179 6.87 46.00 -9.79
CA ALA A 179 6.42 47.08 -10.68
C ALA A 179 6.04 48.35 -9.92
N ILE A 180 5.34 48.24 -8.78
CA ILE A 180 4.97 49.36 -7.93
C ILE A 180 6.24 50.02 -7.35
N LEU A 181 7.17 49.23 -6.82
CA LEU A 181 8.42 49.74 -6.24
C LEU A 181 9.27 50.44 -7.33
N ASN A 182 9.34 49.89 -8.51
CA ASN A 182 10.05 50.52 -9.61
C ASN A 182 9.46 51.88 -9.99
N ASN A 183 8.12 51.98 -10.05
CA ASN A 183 7.43 53.21 -10.40
C ASN A 183 7.50 54.26 -9.29
N MET A 184 7.41 53.86 -8.04
CA MET A 184 7.37 54.79 -6.90
C MET A 184 8.77 55.26 -6.45
N ILE A 185 9.80 54.47 -6.62
CA ILE A 185 11.15 54.73 -6.08
C ILE A 185 12.15 55.00 -7.17
N VAL A 186 12.27 54.09 -8.15
CA VAL A 186 13.34 54.12 -9.12
C VAL A 186 13.09 55.23 -10.19
N VAL A 187 11.86 55.41 -10.65
CA VAL A 187 11.51 56.43 -11.67
C VAL A 187 11.70 57.82 -11.15
N PRO A 188 11.21 58.21 -9.94
CA PRO A 188 11.47 59.56 -9.40
C PRO A 188 12.95 59.88 -9.18
N ILE A 189 13.70 58.92 -8.67
CA ILE A 189 15.15 59.12 -8.41
C ILE A 189 15.88 59.37 -9.73
N ARG A 190 15.56 58.64 -10.81
CA ARG A 190 16.16 58.89 -12.15
C ARG A 190 15.83 60.24 -12.72
N ARG A 191 14.72 60.90 -12.32
CA ARG A 191 14.31 62.24 -12.80
C ARG A 191 15.03 63.35 -12.00
N LEU A 192 15.58 63.05 -10.84
CA LEU A 192 16.26 64.02 -9.98
C LEU A 192 17.81 63.98 -10.16
N SER A 193 18.32 63.02 -10.86
CA SER A 193 19.74 62.87 -11.29
C SER A 193 19.89 63.38 -12.73
#